data_a4de2520be5b990d2c5c64d9695d721d
#
_entry.id   a4de2520be5b990d2c5c64d9695d721d
#
_cell.length_a   1.000
_cell.length_b   1.000
_cell.length_c   1.000
_cell.angle_alpha   90.00
_cell.angle_beta   90.00
_cell.angle_gamma   90.00
#
_symmetry.space_group_name_H-M   'P 1'
#
loop_
_entity.id
_entity.type
_entity.pdbx_description
1 polymer ?
#
loop_
_entity_poly.entity_id
_entity_poly.type
_entity_poly.pdbx_seq_one_letter_code
_entity_poly.pdbx_strand_id
1 'polypeptide(L)'
;MAKKIGIIGGGQLGLMIAEEAHRQGALVYALDPAPDAPAFAECDGHIVAAYDDLNALEQLGDITDVLTYEFENVPGDILRHLEGKYNIPQGIAPLFDSQDRLREKNNAKRHGLPVPDYVPLPACSSDEGCAEVPCELTDGQRREELSEAVKKVGMPCVLKTRRLGYDGHGQAVIREEKDIEKAAELLHVPCILEAFVPFDYECSVIMVRDGQKTIHFPIGRNIHKGGILDLCIVPAETLYVAGNQSNPEQTPLCGRIVDACEKFMEGCDYKGILAIELFIKGNDFVFNEMAPRPHNSGHYTIEGCTSSQYAELCHFLLGKALEQPELVAPTVMKNILGQDLESTWKIIDTAHAEHWQNPAAVPVSNSAKGGKAYCGEAGNGVFVHIYGKTESRPKRKMAHITYVPMTQESFEKNWESKFVK
;
A
#
# COMPACT_ATOMS: atom_id res chain seq x y z
N MET A 1 -24.70 11.77 18.32
CA MET A 1 -25.01 11.01 17.09
C MET A 1 -23.75 10.29 16.68
N ALA A 2 -23.86 9.14 16.02
CA ALA A 2 -22.72 8.46 15.45
C ALA A 2 -22.05 9.36 14.39
N LYS A 3 -20.72 9.44 14.36
CA LYS A 3 -20.00 10.14 13.30
C LYS A 3 -20.16 9.39 11.99
N LYS A 4 -20.19 10.13 10.87
CA LYS A 4 -20.34 9.60 9.52
C LYS A 4 -19.03 9.77 8.76
N ILE A 5 -18.48 8.68 8.26
CA ILE A 5 -17.25 8.66 7.44
C ILE A 5 -17.64 8.45 5.98
N GLY A 6 -17.17 9.32 5.10
CA GLY A 6 -17.25 9.17 3.66
C GLY A 6 -15.94 8.63 3.09
N ILE A 7 -16.00 7.57 2.29
CA ILE A 7 -14.82 6.95 1.67
C ILE A 7 -14.87 7.19 0.16
N ILE A 8 -13.84 7.84 -0.38
CA ILE A 8 -13.63 7.94 -1.83
C ILE A 8 -12.86 6.70 -2.27
N GLY A 9 -13.57 5.78 -2.93
CA GLY A 9 -13.11 4.43 -3.28
C GLY A 9 -13.86 3.35 -2.50
N GLY A 10 -14.32 2.33 -3.21
CA GLY A 10 -15.11 1.22 -2.68
C GLY A 10 -14.43 -0.13 -2.79
N GLY A 11 -13.09 -0.16 -2.95
CA GLY A 11 -12.33 -1.39 -3.08
C GLY A 11 -12.18 -2.17 -1.76
N GLN A 12 -11.25 -3.12 -1.74
CA GLN A 12 -11.02 -3.94 -0.53
C GLN A 12 -10.50 -3.13 0.67
N LEU A 13 -9.80 -2.02 0.44
CA LEU A 13 -9.33 -1.18 1.53
C LEU A 13 -10.51 -0.43 2.15
N GLY A 14 -11.40 0.11 1.30
CA GLY A 14 -12.66 0.73 1.71
C GLY A 14 -13.54 -0.22 2.51
N LEU A 15 -13.64 -1.50 2.08
CA LEU A 15 -14.33 -2.56 2.82
C LEU A 15 -13.79 -2.70 4.24
N MET A 16 -12.47 -2.85 4.39
CA MET A 16 -11.85 -3.04 5.72
C MET A 16 -11.89 -1.77 6.57
N ILE A 17 -11.87 -0.57 5.96
CA ILE A 17 -12.13 0.68 6.68
C ILE A 17 -13.58 0.70 7.21
N ALA A 18 -14.56 0.32 6.38
CA ALA A 18 -15.96 0.31 6.77
C ALA A 18 -16.23 -0.66 7.93
N GLU A 19 -15.71 -1.89 7.83
CA GLU A 19 -15.81 -2.88 8.91
C GLU A 19 -15.25 -2.36 10.23
N GLU A 20 -14.11 -1.69 10.19
CA GLU A 20 -13.49 -1.18 11.42
C GLU A 20 -14.21 0.08 11.95
N ALA A 21 -14.65 0.96 11.07
CA ALA A 21 -15.43 2.14 11.45
C ALA A 21 -16.74 1.73 12.16
N HIS A 22 -17.42 0.69 11.69
CA HIS A 22 -18.60 0.13 12.35
C HIS A 22 -18.29 -0.43 13.74
N ARG A 23 -17.17 -1.16 13.90
CA ARG A 23 -16.73 -1.64 15.22
C ARG A 23 -16.51 -0.48 16.19
N GLN A 24 -16.11 0.68 15.68
CA GLN A 24 -15.91 1.89 16.46
C GLN A 24 -17.16 2.77 16.61
N GLY A 25 -18.32 2.33 16.09
CA GLY A 25 -19.62 2.98 16.23
C GLY A 25 -19.86 4.15 15.28
N ALA A 26 -19.11 4.24 14.16
CA ALA A 26 -19.36 5.20 13.09
C ALA A 26 -20.30 4.62 12.02
N LEU A 27 -20.94 5.50 11.26
CA LEU A 27 -21.65 5.16 10.01
C LEU A 27 -20.72 5.41 8.83
N VAL A 28 -20.88 4.60 7.77
CA VAL A 28 -19.98 4.65 6.61
C VAL A 28 -20.75 4.83 5.31
N TYR A 29 -20.27 5.73 4.49
CA TYR A 29 -20.76 5.98 3.13
C TYR A 29 -19.59 5.90 2.16
N ALA A 30 -19.74 5.28 1.00
CA ALA A 30 -18.68 5.16 0.02
C ALA A 30 -19.13 5.59 -1.39
N LEU A 31 -18.18 6.07 -2.19
CA LEU A 31 -18.34 6.36 -3.61
C LEU A 31 -17.37 5.54 -4.41
N ASP A 32 -17.85 4.82 -5.43
CA ASP A 32 -17.04 4.06 -6.37
C ASP A 32 -17.76 3.94 -7.73
N PRO A 33 -17.04 3.94 -8.86
CA PRO A 33 -17.66 3.74 -10.17
C PRO A 33 -18.21 2.33 -10.40
N ALA A 34 -17.73 1.32 -9.68
CA ALA A 34 -18.21 -0.05 -9.81
C ALA A 34 -19.45 -0.27 -8.93
N PRO A 35 -20.61 -0.64 -9.51
CA PRO A 35 -21.84 -0.83 -8.75
C PRO A 35 -21.78 -2.02 -7.77
N ASP A 36 -20.82 -2.90 -7.94
CA ASP A 36 -20.54 -4.07 -7.12
C ASP A 36 -19.25 -3.91 -6.30
N ALA A 37 -18.88 -2.65 -6.00
CA ALA A 37 -17.67 -2.37 -5.22
C ALA A 37 -17.70 -3.08 -3.85
N PRO A 38 -16.59 -3.73 -3.45
CA PRO A 38 -16.51 -4.53 -2.21
C PRO A 38 -17.03 -3.81 -0.95
N ALA A 39 -16.68 -2.53 -0.77
CA ALA A 39 -17.06 -1.76 0.41
C ALA A 39 -18.58 -1.53 0.52
N PHE A 40 -19.30 -1.55 -0.58
CA PHE A 40 -20.75 -1.30 -0.58
C PHE A 40 -21.54 -2.32 0.24
N ALA A 41 -21.00 -3.53 0.40
CA ALA A 41 -21.60 -4.56 1.22
C ALA A 41 -21.61 -4.23 2.73
N GLU A 42 -20.69 -3.38 3.17
CA GLU A 42 -20.50 -2.98 4.57
C GLU A 42 -20.84 -1.51 4.83
N CYS A 43 -21.22 -0.73 3.81
CA CYS A 43 -21.59 0.67 3.99
C CYS A 43 -23.07 0.86 4.33
N ASP A 44 -23.37 1.88 5.16
CA ASP A 44 -24.76 2.33 5.45
C ASP A 44 -25.42 2.97 4.23
N GLY A 45 -24.62 3.45 3.29
CA GLY A 45 -25.06 3.95 2.00
C GLY A 45 -23.91 4.11 1.03
N HIS A 46 -24.23 4.17 -0.27
CA HIS A 46 -23.20 4.32 -1.29
C HIS A 46 -23.69 5.15 -2.49
N ILE A 47 -22.75 5.67 -3.24
CA ILE A 47 -22.96 6.43 -4.46
C ILE A 47 -22.17 5.75 -5.58
N VAL A 48 -22.84 5.39 -6.67
CA VAL A 48 -22.17 4.84 -7.87
C VAL A 48 -21.91 5.99 -8.83
N ALA A 49 -20.64 6.44 -8.89
CA ALA A 49 -20.22 7.54 -9.74
C ALA A 49 -18.71 7.47 -10.02
N ALA A 50 -18.28 8.12 -11.10
CA ALA A 50 -16.87 8.27 -11.42
C ALA A 50 -16.14 9.17 -10.41
N TYR A 51 -14.83 8.98 -10.25
CA TYR A 51 -14.00 9.78 -9.33
C TYR A 51 -13.77 11.23 -9.78
N ASP A 52 -14.20 11.59 -10.98
CA ASP A 52 -14.23 12.95 -11.54
C ASP A 52 -15.63 13.58 -11.54
N ASP A 53 -16.64 12.90 -11.02
CA ASP A 53 -17.97 13.47 -10.82
C ASP A 53 -18.02 14.31 -9.54
N LEU A 54 -17.76 15.61 -9.70
CA LEU A 54 -17.73 16.56 -8.59
C LEU A 54 -19.07 16.61 -7.83
N ASN A 55 -20.22 16.52 -8.52
CA ASN A 55 -21.53 16.59 -7.86
C ASN A 55 -21.76 15.37 -6.95
N ALA A 56 -21.36 14.19 -7.41
CA ALA A 56 -21.47 12.96 -6.61
C ALA A 56 -20.53 12.99 -5.39
N LEU A 57 -19.33 13.51 -5.56
CA LEU A 57 -18.35 13.67 -4.46
C LEU A 57 -18.82 14.73 -3.45
N GLU A 58 -19.42 15.84 -3.91
CA GLU A 58 -20.06 16.82 -3.03
C GLU A 58 -21.24 16.20 -2.27
N GLN A 59 -22.06 15.39 -2.93
CA GLN A 59 -23.15 14.67 -2.27
C GLN A 59 -22.62 13.75 -1.17
N LEU A 60 -21.50 13.06 -1.39
CA LEU A 60 -20.85 12.26 -0.35
C LEU A 60 -20.39 13.13 0.83
N GLY A 61 -19.78 14.29 0.54
CA GLY A 61 -19.33 15.24 1.55
C GLY A 61 -20.48 15.83 2.36
N ASP A 62 -21.61 16.17 1.71
CA ASP A 62 -22.78 16.77 2.36
C ASP A 62 -23.47 15.83 3.37
N ILE A 63 -23.40 14.52 3.17
CA ILE A 63 -24.02 13.51 4.04
C ILE A 63 -23.08 12.95 5.12
N THR A 64 -21.81 13.34 5.13
CA THR A 64 -20.77 12.81 6.04
C THR A 64 -20.10 13.90 6.87
N ASP A 65 -19.53 13.53 8.00
CA ASP A 65 -18.81 14.46 8.91
C ASP A 65 -17.31 14.57 8.57
N VAL A 66 -16.77 13.54 7.91
CA VAL A 66 -15.37 13.44 7.53
C VAL A 66 -15.23 12.62 6.26
N LEU A 67 -14.33 13.06 5.36
CA LEU A 67 -13.97 12.31 4.16
C LEU A 67 -12.59 11.70 4.31
N THR A 68 -12.43 10.51 3.76
CA THR A 68 -11.15 9.84 3.54
C THR A 68 -11.12 9.20 2.15
N TYR A 69 -9.97 8.73 1.74
CA TYR A 69 -9.79 8.09 0.44
C TYR A 69 -9.06 6.75 0.57
N GLU A 70 -9.46 5.78 -0.22
CA GLU A 70 -8.73 4.51 -0.39
C GLU A 70 -8.16 4.37 -1.81
N PHE A 71 -8.54 5.27 -2.72
CA PHE A 71 -8.12 5.32 -4.11
C PHE A 71 -7.22 6.51 -4.38
N GLU A 72 -6.06 6.27 -4.98
CA GLU A 72 -5.01 7.29 -5.14
C GLU A 72 -5.23 8.22 -6.34
N ASN A 73 -5.94 7.78 -7.39
CA ASN A 73 -6.01 8.53 -8.64
C ASN A 73 -7.27 9.39 -8.78
N VAL A 74 -7.63 10.12 -7.72
CA VAL A 74 -8.66 11.16 -7.79
C VAL A 74 -8.07 12.41 -8.44
N PRO A 75 -8.76 13.07 -9.41
CA PRO A 75 -8.23 14.27 -10.05
C PRO A 75 -7.92 15.40 -9.06
N GLY A 76 -6.79 16.06 -9.27
CA GLY A 76 -6.24 16.98 -8.29
C GLY A 76 -7.01 18.29 -8.11
N ASP A 77 -7.68 18.78 -9.14
CA ASP A 77 -8.57 19.95 -9.09
C ASP A 77 -9.84 19.64 -8.25
N ILE A 78 -10.39 18.45 -8.40
CA ILE A 78 -11.49 17.94 -7.59
C ILE A 78 -11.08 17.85 -6.12
N LEU A 79 -9.93 17.27 -5.84
CA LEU A 79 -9.43 17.17 -4.46
C LEU A 79 -9.26 18.54 -3.80
N ARG A 80 -8.71 19.55 -4.52
CA ARG A 80 -8.60 20.92 -3.99
C ARG A 80 -9.95 21.54 -3.69
N HIS A 81 -10.93 21.28 -4.54
CA HIS A 81 -12.30 21.75 -4.32
C HIS A 81 -12.92 21.11 -3.06
N LEU A 82 -12.76 19.80 -2.90
CA LEU A 82 -13.29 19.07 -1.76
C LEU A 82 -12.64 19.50 -0.44
N GLU A 83 -11.29 19.66 -0.41
CA GLU A 83 -10.55 20.10 0.77
C GLU A 83 -10.99 21.50 1.23
N GLY A 84 -11.31 22.40 0.29
CA GLY A 84 -11.82 23.74 0.60
C GLY A 84 -13.23 23.76 1.17
N LYS A 85 -14.01 22.69 1.02
CA LYS A 85 -15.43 22.62 1.37
C LYS A 85 -15.74 21.62 2.49
N TYR A 86 -15.03 20.51 2.56
CA TYR A 86 -15.30 19.39 3.45
C TYR A 86 -14.12 19.09 4.36
N ASN A 87 -14.40 18.39 5.45
CA ASN A 87 -13.39 17.95 6.41
C ASN A 87 -12.66 16.70 5.87
N ILE A 88 -11.45 16.87 5.35
CA ILE A 88 -10.53 15.81 4.94
C ILE A 88 -9.31 15.86 5.88
N PRO A 89 -9.32 15.17 7.04
CA PRO A 89 -8.30 15.34 8.06
C PRO A 89 -6.89 14.99 7.61
N GLN A 90 -6.76 14.05 6.66
CA GLN A 90 -5.48 13.66 6.05
C GLN A 90 -4.90 14.78 5.16
N GLY A 91 -5.77 15.72 4.73
CA GLY A 91 -5.45 16.65 3.66
C GLY A 91 -5.31 15.95 2.30
N ILE A 92 -4.99 16.73 1.28
CA ILE A 92 -4.77 16.22 -0.06
C ILE A 92 -3.30 16.18 -0.46
N ALA A 93 -2.42 16.84 0.29
CA ALA A 93 -1.00 16.93 -0.04
C ALA A 93 -0.32 15.55 -0.16
N PRO A 94 -0.51 14.59 0.79
CA PRO A 94 0.11 13.27 0.64
C PRO A 94 -0.38 12.54 -0.61
N LEU A 95 -1.67 12.68 -0.95
CA LEU A 95 -2.25 12.06 -2.13
C LEU A 95 -1.69 12.68 -3.43
N PHE A 96 -1.56 14.00 -3.45
CA PHE A 96 -0.99 14.73 -4.57
C PHE A 96 0.46 14.34 -4.86
N ASP A 97 1.23 14.19 -3.79
CA ASP A 97 2.64 13.86 -3.90
C ASP A 97 2.85 12.39 -4.31
N SER A 98 2.03 11.46 -3.80
CA SER A 98 2.10 10.05 -4.18
C SER A 98 1.65 9.76 -5.63
N GLN A 99 0.84 10.65 -6.22
CA GLN A 99 0.41 10.52 -7.61
C GLN A 99 1.53 10.78 -8.63
N ASP A 100 2.65 11.39 -8.24
CA ASP A 100 3.73 11.77 -9.14
C ASP A 100 5.10 11.36 -8.55
N ARG A 101 5.74 10.36 -9.15
CA ARG A 101 7.04 9.83 -8.71
C ARG A 101 8.14 10.87 -8.57
N LEU A 102 8.10 11.96 -9.37
CA LEU A 102 9.09 13.03 -9.25
C LEU A 102 8.85 13.85 -7.98
N ARG A 103 7.59 14.22 -7.68
CA ARG A 103 7.21 14.93 -6.44
C ARG A 103 7.55 14.10 -5.22
N GLU A 104 7.16 12.85 -5.25
CA GLU A 104 7.40 11.87 -4.20
C GLU A 104 8.90 11.76 -3.88
N LYS A 105 9.76 11.56 -4.90
CA LYS A 105 11.22 11.49 -4.74
C LYS A 105 11.82 12.82 -4.27
N ASN A 106 11.35 13.96 -4.81
CA ASN A 106 11.81 15.29 -4.39
C ASN A 106 11.49 15.53 -2.91
N ASN A 107 10.30 15.18 -2.46
CA ASN A 107 9.90 15.33 -1.05
C ASN A 107 10.68 14.37 -0.15
N ALA A 108 10.81 13.11 -0.53
CA ALA A 108 11.61 12.13 0.20
C ALA A 108 13.06 12.63 0.40
N LYS A 109 13.71 13.07 -0.68
CA LYS A 109 15.07 13.62 -0.65
C LYS A 109 15.17 14.89 0.19
N ARG A 110 14.22 15.82 0.06
CA ARG A 110 14.20 17.10 0.80
C ARG A 110 14.12 16.86 2.31
N HIS A 111 13.41 15.83 2.75
CA HIS A 111 13.19 15.51 4.15
C HIS A 111 14.08 14.35 4.66
N GLY A 112 15.15 14.04 3.93
CA GLY A 112 16.24 13.19 4.43
C GLY A 112 16.05 11.68 4.25
N LEU A 113 15.02 11.23 3.52
CA LEU A 113 14.95 9.83 3.10
C LEU A 113 15.96 9.58 1.97
N PRO A 114 16.80 8.55 2.06
CA PRO A 114 17.67 8.16 0.95
C PRO A 114 16.83 7.73 -0.25
N VAL A 115 17.11 8.29 -1.42
CA VAL A 115 16.47 7.95 -2.68
C VAL A 115 17.52 7.48 -3.69
N PRO A 116 17.18 6.64 -4.68
CA PRO A 116 18.12 6.36 -5.77
C PRO A 116 18.42 7.64 -6.56
N ASP A 117 19.54 7.69 -7.27
CA ASP A 117 19.78 8.76 -8.23
C ASP A 117 18.72 8.72 -9.33
N TYR A 118 18.19 9.87 -9.72
CA TYR A 118 17.12 9.94 -10.71
C TYR A 118 17.23 11.19 -11.61
N VAL A 119 16.63 11.09 -12.80
CA VAL A 119 16.52 12.17 -13.79
C VAL A 119 15.08 12.18 -14.33
N PRO A 120 14.37 13.33 -14.30
CA PRO A 120 13.08 13.47 -14.97
C PRO A 120 13.25 13.48 -16.49
N LEU A 121 12.28 12.91 -17.21
CA LEU A 121 12.29 12.80 -18.68
C LEU A 121 10.89 13.08 -19.27
N PRO A 122 10.80 13.76 -20.41
CA PRO A 122 11.90 14.47 -21.07
C PRO A 122 12.44 15.63 -20.21
N ALA A 123 13.56 16.21 -20.58
CA ALA A 123 14.22 17.26 -19.79
C ALA A 123 13.30 18.48 -19.51
N CYS A 124 12.36 18.80 -20.39
CA CYS A 124 11.36 19.85 -20.20
C CYS A 124 10.33 19.50 -19.10
N SER A 125 10.21 18.25 -18.68
CA SER A 125 9.30 17.78 -17.62
C SER A 125 9.94 17.82 -16.23
N SER A 126 11.04 18.51 -16.04
CA SER A 126 11.70 18.67 -14.74
C SER A 126 10.84 19.44 -13.71
N ASP A 127 9.89 20.24 -14.18
CA ASP A 127 8.93 20.93 -13.34
C ASP A 127 7.82 19.94 -12.89
N GLU A 128 7.45 20.02 -11.62
CA GLU A 128 6.36 19.24 -11.04
C GLU A 128 5.00 19.54 -11.71
N GLY A 129 4.83 20.73 -12.29
CA GLY A 129 3.64 21.12 -13.04
C GLY A 129 3.47 20.42 -14.41
N CYS A 130 4.55 19.87 -14.98
CA CYS A 130 4.55 19.26 -16.31
C CYS A 130 4.14 17.78 -16.37
N ALA A 131 3.70 17.19 -15.24
CA ALA A 131 3.39 15.75 -15.19
C ALA A 131 2.21 15.31 -16.08
N GLU A 132 1.36 16.23 -16.48
CA GLU A 132 0.12 15.96 -17.24
C GLU A 132 0.25 16.32 -18.73
N VAL A 133 1.38 16.95 -19.13
CA VAL A 133 1.58 17.38 -20.52
C VAL A 133 2.14 16.21 -21.34
N PRO A 134 1.48 15.79 -22.43
CA PRO A 134 2.03 14.80 -23.34
C PRO A 134 3.37 15.25 -23.92
N CYS A 135 4.29 14.32 -24.07
CA CYS A 135 5.61 14.60 -24.62
C CYS A 135 5.56 14.52 -26.16
N GLU A 136 5.54 15.65 -26.82
CA GLU A 136 5.57 15.74 -28.30
C GLU A 136 6.99 15.53 -28.84
N LEU A 137 7.61 14.39 -28.54
CA LEU A 137 8.93 14.04 -29.04
C LEU A 137 8.81 12.99 -30.16
N THR A 138 9.63 13.13 -31.16
CA THR A 138 9.84 12.09 -32.19
C THR A 138 10.55 10.89 -31.57
N ASP A 139 10.46 9.72 -32.18
CA ASP A 139 11.14 8.50 -31.71
C ASP A 139 12.65 8.70 -31.59
N GLY A 140 13.26 9.44 -32.54
CA GLY A 140 14.68 9.78 -32.47
C GLY A 140 15.03 10.64 -31.26
N GLN A 141 14.23 11.66 -30.97
CA GLN A 141 14.42 12.53 -29.81
C GLN A 141 14.23 11.79 -28.49
N ARG A 142 13.22 10.90 -28.40
CA ARG A 142 13.01 10.04 -27.20
C ARG A 142 14.22 9.17 -26.89
N ARG A 143 14.81 8.54 -27.93
CA ARG A 143 16.01 7.71 -27.77
C ARG A 143 17.22 8.55 -27.35
N GLU A 144 17.40 9.72 -27.95
CA GLU A 144 18.52 10.61 -27.62
C GLU A 144 18.43 11.09 -26.17
N GLU A 145 17.28 11.62 -25.76
CA GLU A 145 17.06 12.06 -24.36
C GLU A 145 17.25 10.92 -23.35
N LEU A 146 16.71 9.73 -23.65
CA LEU A 146 16.89 8.58 -22.77
C LEU A 146 18.36 8.15 -22.71
N SER A 147 19.06 8.13 -23.83
CA SER A 147 20.48 7.79 -23.88
C SER A 147 21.35 8.77 -23.06
N GLU A 148 21.06 10.06 -23.13
CA GLU A 148 21.74 11.07 -22.31
C GLU A 148 21.43 10.92 -20.81
N ALA A 149 20.20 10.60 -20.47
CA ALA A 149 19.81 10.33 -19.08
C ALA A 149 20.48 9.06 -18.53
N VAL A 150 20.54 7.99 -19.33
CA VAL A 150 21.24 6.73 -18.97
C VAL A 150 22.73 6.99 -18.72
N LYS A 151 23.40 7.86 -19.48
CA LYS A 151 24.79 8.24 -19.21
C LYS A 151 24.97 8.93 -17.87
N LYS A 152 23.97 9.70 -17.42
CA LYS A 152 24.00 10.42 -16.12
C LYS A 152 23.72 9.50 -14.93
N VAL A 153 22.72 8.61 -15.06
CA VAL A 153 22.27 7.71 -13.99
C VAL A 153 23.13 6.44 -13.91
N GLY A 154 23.62 5.97 -15.07
CA GLY A 154 24.32 4.69 -15.19
C GLY A 154 23.38 3.50 -15.45
N MET A 155 23.97 2.37 -15.81
CA MET A 155 23.26 1.09 -15.98
C MET A 155 23.69 0.09 -14.92
N PRO A 156 22.79 -0.76 -14.44
CA PRO A 156 21.37 -0.84 -14.79
C PRO A 156 20.57 0.31 -14.20
N CYS A 157 19.46 0.69 -14.88
CA CYS A 157 18.51 1.72 -14.44
C CYS A 157 17.07 1.33 -14.81
N VAL A 158 16.10 2.05 -14.25
CA VAL A 158 14.66 1.77 -14.45
C VAL A 158 13.97 3.06 -14.91
N LEU A 159 13.40 3.02 -16.10
CA LEU A 159 12.51 4.07 -16.58
C LEU A 159 11.09 3.79 -16.09
N LYS A 160 10.47 4.76 -15.43
CA LYS A 160 9.09 4.65 -14.90
C LYS A 160 8.26 5.84 -15.39
N THR A 161 6.99 5.61 -15.73
CA THR A 161 6.07 6.73 -15.93
C THR A 161 5.89 7.48 -14.60
N ARG A 162 5.83 8.82 -14.64
CA ARG A 162 5.67 9.63 -13.42
C ARG A 162 4.32 9.36 -12.74
N ARG A 163 3.27 9.14 -13.52
CA ARG A 163 1.90 8.91 -13.03
C ARG A 163 1.32 7.59 -13.54
N LEU A 164 0.27 7.08 -12.88
CA LEU A 164 -0.53 5.92 -13.27
C LEU A 164 0.25 4.60 -13.40
N GLY A 165 1.47 4.49 -12.88
CA GLY A 165 2.22 3.25 -12.79
C GLY A 165 1.85 2.48 -11.51
N TYR A 166 1.54 1.17 -11.63
CA TYR A 166 1.22 0.29 -10.50
C TYR A 166 1.57 -1.17 -10.83
N ASP A 167 1.84 -1.98 -9.80
CA ASP A 167 2.11 -3.43 -9.92
C ASP A 167 3.06 -3.79 -11.10
N GLY A 168 4.11 -2.97 -11.33
CA GLY A 168 5.08 -3.15 -12.43
C GLY A 168 4.64 -2.64 -13.79
N HIS A 169 3.46 -2.06 -13.94
CA HIS A 169 3.02 -1.39 -15.16
C HIS A 169 3.68 0.00 -15.30
N GLY A 170 3.92 0.43 -16.55
CA GLY A 170 4.53 1.74 -16.84
C GLY A 170 6.01 1.82 -16.46
N GLN A 171 6.75 0.71 -16.50
CA GLN A 171 8.20 0.70 -16.24
C GLN A 171 8.97 -0.21 -17.19
N ALA A 172 10.23 0.14 -17.44
CA ALA A 172 11.18 -0.62 -18.23
C ALA A 172 12.56 -0.64 -17.56
N VAL A 173 13.12 -1.83 -17.38
CA VAL A 173 14.49 -1.98 -16.85
C VAL A 173 15.47 -1.95 -18.01
N ILE A 174 16.47 -1.08 -17.93
CA ILE A 174 17.54 -0.90 -18.91
C ILE A 174 18.81 -1.51 -18.32
N ARG A 175 19.26 -2.63 -18.85
CA ARG A 175 20.51 -3.32 -18.42
C ARG A 175 21.64 -3.08 -19.40
N GLU A 176 21.32 -2.89 -20.67
CA GLU A 176 22.27 -2.72 -21.75
C GLU A 176 21.71 -1.77 -22.82
N GLU A 177 22.56 -1.21 -23.67
CA GLU A 177 22.17 -0.18 -24.66
C GLU A 177 21.01 -0.59 -25.57
N LYS A 178 20.90 -1.87 -25.93
CA LYS A 178 19.80 -2.37 -26.77
C LYS A 178 18.43 -2.22 -26.12
N ASP A 179 18.36 -2.13 -24.78
CA ASP A 179 17.09 -1.97 -24.05
C ASP A 179 16.53 -0.55 -24.21
N ILE A 180 17.36 0.43 -24.54
CA ILE A 180 16.99 1.84 -24.67
C ILE A 180 15.90 2.03 -25.72
N GLU A 181 15.99 1.35 -26.87
CA GLU A 181 15.03 1.49 -27.96
C GLU A 181 13.61 1.17 -27.50
N LYS A 182 13.43 0.02 -26.86
CA LYS A 182 12.13 -0.39 -26.33
C LYS A 182 11.67 0.47 -25.16
N ALA A 183 12.59 0.83 -24.27
CA ALA A 183 12.26 1.68 -23.12
C ALA A 183 11.81 3.07 -23.54
N ALA A 184 12.38 3.64 -24.61
CA ALA A 184 12.02 4.95 -25.14
C ALA A 184 10.55 5.06 -25.59
N GLU A 185 9.89 3.94 -25.87
CA GLU A 185 8.45 3.90 -26.16
C GLU A 185 7.60 4.47 -25.02
N LEU A 186 8.07 4.37 -23.75
CA LEU A 186 7.36 4.95 -22.60
C LEU A 186 7.38 6.49 -22.59
N LEU A 187 8.32 7.14 -23.28
CA LEU A 187 8.48 8.60 -23.29
C LEU A 187 7.43 9.35 -24.12
N HIS A 188 6.27 8.75 -24.41
CA HIS A 188 5.09 9.48 -24.88
C HIS A 188 4.38 10.22 -23.73
N VAL A 189 4.74 9.92 -22.50
CA VAL A 189 4.31 10.62 -21.27
C VAL A 189 5.53 10.98 -20.42
N PRO A 190 5.41 11.93 -19.50
CA PRO A 190 6.47 12.25 -18.55
C PRO A 190 6.89 11.01 -17.73
N CYS A 191 8.18 10.79 -17.66
CA CYS A 191 8.83 9.67 -16.98
C CYS A 191 9.88 10.17 -15.97
N ILE A 192 10.37 9.24 -15.16
CA ILE A 192 11.55 9.38 -14.31
C ILE A 192 12.48 8.19 -14.58
N LEU A 193 13.76 8.43 -14.80
CA LEU A 193 14.77 7.40 -14.87
C LEU A 193 15.47 7.31 -13.53
N GLU A 194 15.41 6.16 -12.89
CA GLU A 194 16.01 5.90 -11.58
C GLU A 194 17.17 4.92 -11.69
N ALA A 195 18.23 5.11 -10.91
CA ALA A 195 19.28 4.10 -10.75
C ALA A 195 18.66 2.81 -10.21
N PHE A 196 19.08 1.67 -10.75
CA PHE A 196 18.64 0.37 -10.22
C PHE A 196 19.26 0.15 -8.84
N VAL A 197 18.42 -0.08 -7.86
CA VAL A 197 18.84 -0.41 -6.50
C VAL A 197 18.97 -1.94 -6.38
N PRO A 198 20.19 -2.50 -6.24
CA PRO A 198 20.34 -3.92 -5.98
C PRO A 198 20.09 -4.17 -4.49
N PHE A 199 18.84 -4.52 -4.16
CA PHE A 199 18.39 -4.75 -2.78
C PHE A 199 18.42 -6.24 -2.40
N ASP A 200 18.50 -6.51 -1.09
CA ASP A 200 18.39 -7.85 -0.53
C ASP A 200 16.93 -8.26 -0.36
N TYR A 201 16.08 -7.32 0.06
CA TYR A 201 14.63 -7.47 0.17
C TYR A 201 13.94 -6.10 0.26
N GLU A 202 12.61 -6.12 0.14
CA GLU A 202 11.75 -4.96 0.32
C GLU A 202 11.05 -4.99 1.69
N CYS A 203 10.79 -3.82 2.27
CA CYS A 203 9.96 -3.70 3.46
C CYS A 203 9.00 -2.53 3.34
N SER A 204 7.95 -2.53 4.18
CA SER A 204 7.04 -1.41 4.31
C SER A 204 6.99 -0.92 5.75
N VAL A 205 7.05 0.38 5.93
CA VAL A 205 6.78 1.07 7.19
C VAL A 205 5.40 1.69 7.09
N ILE A 206 4.49 1.29 7.97
CA ILE A 206 3.14 1.87 8.05
C ILE A 206 3.10 2.74 9.28
N MET A 207 2.65 3.96 9.10
CA MET A 207 2.61 4.98 10.14
C MET A 207 1.26 5.70 10.13
N VAL A 208 0.84 6.20 11.30
CA VAL A 208 -0.31 7.09 11.43
C VAL A 208 0.11 8.29 12.28
N ARG A 209 -0.19 9.50 11.78
CA ARG A 209 0.15 10.76 12.47
C ARG A 209 -1.08 11.65 12.61
N ASP A 210 -1.33 12.18 13.80
CA ASP A 210 -2.43 13.14 14.08
C ASP A 210 -2.00 14.61 14.05
N GLY A 211 -0.72 14.88 13.80
CA GLY A 211 -0.10 16.20 13.84
C GLY A 211 0.68 16.48 15.13
N GLN A 212 0.47 15.71 16.18
CA GLN A 212 1.21 15.78 17.45
C GLN A 212 1.98 14.50 17.74
N LYS A 213 1.35 13.36 17.49
CA LYS A 213 1.90 12.03 17.73
C LYS A 213 1.99 11.26 16.41
N THR A 214 3.10 10.58 16.23
CA THR A 214 3.28 9.57 15.18
C THR A 214 3.36 8.20 15.84
N ILE A 215 2.69 7.23 15.29
CA ILE A 215 2.79 5.81 15.61
C ILE A 215 3.24 5.04 14.40
N HIS A 216 3.88 3.89 14.61
CA HIS A 216 4.32 3.01 13.54
C HIS A 216 3.98 1.56 13.85
N PHE A 217 3.73 0.78 12.82
CA PHE A 217 3.52 -0.65 12.92
C PHE A 217 4.84 -1.42 12.83
N PRO A 218 4.93 -2.63 13.38
CA PRO A 218 6.09 -3.49 13.21
C PRO A 218 6.44 -3.71 11.74
N ILE A 219 7.72 -3.52 11.39
CA ILE A 219 8.16 -3.58 9.99
C ILE A 219 8.17 -5.01 9.49
N GLY A 220 7.51 -5.26 8.37
CA GLY A 220 7.46 -6.53 7.68
C GLY A 220 8.42 -6.60 6.49
N ARG A 221 8.97 -7.79 6.22
CA ARG A 221 9.68 -8.11 4.99
C ARG A 221 8.66 -8.47 3.91
N ASN A 222 8.75 -7.81 2.77
CA ASN A 222 7.88 -8.02 1.62
C ASN A 222 8.57 -8.91 0.58
N ILE A 223 7.83 -9.87 0.07
CA ILE A 223 8.25 -10.72 -1.05
C ILE A 223 7.28 -10.50 -2.19
N HIS A 224 7.80 -10.01 -3.32
CA HIS A 224 7.02 -9.79 -4.54
C HIS A 224 7.24 -10.91 -5.56
N LYS A 225 6.17 -11.29 -6.25
CA LYS A 225 6.20 -12.20 -7.40
C LYS A 225 5.57 -11.50 -8.61
N GLY A 226 6.36 -11.33 -9.66
CA GLY A 226 5.89 -10.65 -10.87
C GLY A 226 5.42 -9.20 -10.65
N GLY A 227 6.04 -8.48 -9.70
CA GLY A 227 5.72 -7.08 -9.34
C GLY A 227 4.53 -6.93 -8.37
N ILE A 228 3.93 -8.03 -7.91
CA ILE A 228 2.80 -8.01 -6.97
C ILE A 228 3.25 -8.59 -5.64
N LEU A 229 2.88 -7.94 -4.53
CA LEU A 229 3.15 -8.46 -3.18
C LEU A 229 2.51 -9.84 -3.02
N ASP A 230 3.35 -10.84 -2.75
CA ASP A 230 2.94 -12.23 -2.49
C ASP A 230 2.85 -12.51 -0.98
N LEU A 231 3.92 -12.17 -0.24
CA LEU A 231 4.03 -12.38 1.21
C LEU A 231 4.49 -11.12 1.92
N CYS A 232 3.98 -10.93 3.14
CA CYS A 232 4.55 -10.04 4.14
C CYS A 232 4.85 -10.83 5.40
N ILE A 233 6.10 -10.84 5.85
CA ILE A 233 6.61 -11.61 6.99
C ILE A 233 6.99 -10.64 8.10
N VAL A 234 6.40 -10.77 9.27
CA VAL A 234 6.55 -9.84 10.38
C VAL A 234 6.93 -10.58 11.67
N PRO A 235 7.96 -10.12 12.39
CA PRO A 235 8.83 -8.99 12.05
C PRO A 235 9.82 -9.34 10.94
N ALA A 236 10.34 -8.33 10.25
CA ALA A 236 11.53 -8.47 9.43
C ALA A 236 12.75 -8.63 10.35
N GLU A 237 13.04 -9.83 10.81
CA GLU A 237 13.95 -10.13 11.92
C GLU A 237 15.31 -9.43 11.80
N THR A 238 15.88 -9.38 10.59
CA THR A 238 17.19 -8.76 10.34
C THR A 238 17.23 -7.27 10.65
N LEU A 239 16.09 -6.56 10.63
CA LEU A 239 16.00 -5.15 10.96
C LEU A 239 16.09 -4.87 12.46
N TYR A 240 15.72 -5.85 13.29
CA TYR A 240 15.64 -5.72 14.74
C TYR A 240 16.90 -6.17 15.47
N VAL A 241 17.86 -6.72 14.75
CA VAL A 241 19.16 -7.12 15.34
C VAL A 241 20.01 -5.87 15.57
N ALA A 242 20.47 -5.69 16.81
CA ALA A 242 21.40 -4.62 17.16
C ALA A 242 22.77 -4.87 16.52
N GLY A 243 23.29 -3.88 15.78
CA GLY A 243 24.64 -3.81 15.24
C GLY A 243 25.09 -5.02 14.41
N ASN A 244 26.07 -4.81 13.56
CA ASN A 244 26.80 -5.96 13.02
C ASN A 244 27.87 -6.40 14.05
N GLN A 245 28.50 -7.55 13.82
CA GLN A 245 29.58 -8.06 14.69
C GLN A 245 30.73 -7.05 14.96
N SER A 246 30.82 -6.00 14.15
CA SER A 246 31.82 -4.95 14.24
C SER A 246 31.43 -3.76 15.11
N ASN A 247 30.13 -3.56 15.35
CA ASN A 247 29.62 -2.44 16.17
C ASN A 247 28.28 -2.79 16.85
N PRO A 248 28.32 -3.52 17.99
CA PRO A 248 27.12 -3.96 18.71
C PRO A 248 26.34 -2.83 19.40
N GLU A 249 26.92 -1.62 19.54
CA GLU A 249 26.24 -0.46 20.12
C GLU A 249 25.42 0.35 19.10
N GLN A 250 25.47 -0.04 17.82
CA GLN A 250 24.76 0.67 16.77
C GLN A 250 23.25 0.45 16.91
N THR A 251 22.47 1.52 16.79
CA THR A 251 20.99 1.46 16.74
C THR A 251 20.54 0.46 15.67
N PRO A 252 19.62 -0.45 15.98
CA PRO A 252 19.06 -1.37 14.99
C PRO A 252 18.55 -0.64 13.74
N LEU A 253 18.63 -1.29 12.59
CA LEU A 253 18.22 -0.67 11.32
C LEU A 253 16.74 -0.23 11.36
N CYS A 254 15.86 -0.99 12.03
CA CYS A 254 14.46 -0.63 12.22
C CYS A 254 14.29 0.76 12.87
N GLY A 255 15.06 1.08 13.93
CA GLY A 255 15.00 2.39 14.58
C GLY A 255 15.42 3.52 13.64
N ARG A 256 16.50 3.33 12.86
CA ARG A 256 16.94 4.34 11.86
C ARG A 256 15.92 4.55 10.75
N ILE A 257 15.25 3.49 10.31
CA ILE A 257 14.18 3.55 9.32
C ILE A 257 13.00 4.33 9.89
N VAL A 258 12.52 3.98 11.08
CA VAL A 258 11.39 4.65 11.73
C VAL A 258 11.68 6.13 11.91
N ASP A 259 12.83 6.49 12.48
CA ASP A 259 13.24 7.89 12.69
C ASP A 259 13.27 8.70 11.38
N ALA A 260 13.74 8.09 10.29
CA ALA A 260 13.79 8.75 8.99
C ALA A 260 12.38 8.94 8.39
N CYS A 261 11.51 7.94 8.50
CA CYS A 261 10.13 8.01 8.03
C CYS A 261 9.30 9.00 8.85
N GLU A 262 9.48 9.07 10.18
CA GLU A 262 8.85 10.08 11.03
C GLU A 262 9.25 11.50 10.62
N LYS A 263 10.54 11.76 10.47
CA LYS A 263 11.05 13.05 9.99
C LYS A 263 10.50 13.43 8.63
N PHE A 264 10.31 12.45 7.74
CA PHE A 264 9.70 12.67 6.44
C PHE A 264 8.24 13.11 6.58
N MET A 265 7.41 12.36 7.35
CA MET A 265 6.00 12.72 7.59
C MET A 265 5.87 14.10 8.26
N GLU A 266 6.70 14.37 9.26
CA GLU A 266 6.71 15.66 9.98
C GLU A 266 7.13 16.81 9.05
N GLY A 267 8.20 16.61 8.29
CA GLY A 267 8.73 17.63 7.38
C GLY A 267 7.77 18.00 6.26
N CYS A 268 6.95 17.06 5.79
CA CYS A 268 5.89 17.29 4.83
C CYS A 268 4.56 17.75 5.46
N ASP A 269 4.47 17.78 6.79
CA ASP A 269 3.22 17.94 7.56
C ASP A 269 2.10 16.98 7.14
N TYR A 270 2.47 15.75 6.76
CA TYR A 270 1.49 14.73 6.42
C TYR A 270 0.77 14.23 7.67
N LYS A 271 -0.54 14.00 7.57
CA LYS A 271 -1.41 13.48 8.63
C LYS A 271 -2.18 12.26 8.13
N GLY A 272 -2.71 11.50 9.06
CA GLY A 272 -3.38 10.23 8.77
C GLY A 272 -2.39 9.10 8.52
N ILE A 273 -2.81 8.11 7.77
CA ILE A 273 -2.01 6.93 7.48
C ILE A 273 -1.12 7.12 6.27
N LEU A 274 0.12 6.64 6.39
CA LEU A 274 1.09 6.57 5.30
C LEU A 274 1.82 5.24 5.34
N ALA A 275 1.88 4.56 4.22
CA ALA A 275 2.78 3.43 4.00
C ALA A 275 3.96 3.88 3.16
N ILE A 276 5.17 3.55 3.59
CA ILE A 276 6.43 3.88 2.90
C ILE A 276 7.12 2.58 2.55
N GLU A 277 7.35 2.34 1.27
CA GLU A 277 8.08 1.18 0.77
C GLU A 277 9.57 1.48 0.61
N LEU A 278 10.40 0.59 1.12
CA LEU A 278 11.84 0.73 1.16
C LEU A 278 12.53 -0.51 0.60
N PHE A 279 13.62 -0.30 -0.12
CA PHE A 279 14.60 -1.31 -0.46
C PHE A 279 15.65 -1.42 0.65
N ILE A 280 15.95 -2.62 1.10
CA ILE A 280 16.97 -2.89 2.11
C ILE A 280 18.18 -3.52 1.45
N LYS A 281 19.37 -2.98 1.76
CA LYS A 281 20.65 -3.52 1.30
C LYS A 281 21.66 -3.51 2.44
N GLY A 282 22.00 -4.70 2.94
CA GLY A 282 22.86 -4.82 4.12
C GLY A 282 22.29 -4.05 5.31
N ASN A 283 23.00 -3.02 5.74
CA ASN A 283 22.60 -2.16 6.85
C ASN A 283 22.08 -0.76 6.40
N ASP A 284 21.69 -0.63 5.14
CA ASP A 284 21.16 0.60 4.56
C ASP A 284 19.77 0.39 3.97
N PHE A 285 19.07 1.49 3.75
CA PHE A 285 17.74 1.49 3.13
C PHE A 285 17.62 2.62 2.13
N VAL A 286 16.75 2.43 1.14
CA VAL A 286 16.49 3.39 0.07
C VAL A 286 14.97 3.46 -0.16
N PHE A 287 14.43 4.66 -0.23
CA PHE A 287 13.01 4.92 -0.50
C PHE A 287 12.62 4.44 -1.91
N ASN A 288 11.53 3.68 -1.98
CA ASN A 288 10.93 3.26 -3.26
C ASN A 288 9.71 4.12 -3.59
N GLU A 289 8.62 3.97 -2.85
CA GLU A 289 7.36 4.69 -3.08
C GLU A 289 6.57 4.83 -1.78
N MET A 290 5.52 5.64 -1.78
CA MET A 290 4.60 5.79 -0.66
C MET A 290 3.14 5.67 -1.09
N ALA A 291 2.28 5.32 -0.13
CA ALA A 291 0.83 5.27 -0.30
C ALA A 291 0.14 5.93 0.91
N PRO A 292 -0.59 7.05 0.73
CA PRO A 292 -1.25 7.77 1.83
C PRO A 292 -2.61 7.15 2.19
N ARG A 293 -2.66 5.85 2.31
CA ARG A 293 -3.84 5.02 2.60
C ARG A 293 -3.42 3.72 3.26
N PRO A 294 -4.36 2.93 3.80
CA PRO A 294 -4.04 1.58 4.22
C PRO A 294 -3.35 0.80 3.10
N HIS A 295 -2.35 0.04 3.45
CA HIS A 295 -1.53 -0.66 2.47
C HIS A 295 -1.70 -2.17 2.54
N ASN A 296 -1.59 -2.82 1.40
CA ASN A 296 -1.71 -4.27 1.30
C ASN A 296 -0.72 -5.01 2.20
N SER A 297 0.52 -4.52 2.30
CA SER A 297 1.51 -5.10 3.22
C SER A 297 1.14 -4.96 4.70
N GLY A 298 0.19 -4.09 5.04
CA GLY A 298 -0.30 -3.88 6.39
C GLY A 298 -1.52 -4.72 6.78
N HIS A 299 -2.01 -5.60 5.92
CA HIS A 299 -3.16 -6.45 6.27
C HIS A 299 -2.86 -7.38 7.45
N TYR A 300 -1.60 -7.79 7.64
CA TYR A 300 -1.16 -8.59 8.79
C TYR A 300 -1.52 -7.95 10.14
N THR A 301 -1.67 -6.62 10.18
CA THR A 301 -1.94 -5.89 11.41
C THR A 301 -3.30 -6.21 12.02
N ILE A 302 -4.24 -6.74 11.23
CA ILE A 302 -5.60 -7.06 11.67
C ILE A 302 -5.57 -8.11 12.79
N GLU A 303 -4.78 -9.16 12.63
CA GLU A 303 -4.65 -10.24 13.60
C GLU A 303 -3.29 -10.29 14.31
N GLY A 304 -2.26 -9.75 13.66
CA GLY A 304 -0.88 -9.82 14.14
C GLY A 304 -0.50 -8.71 15.12
N CYS A 305 -1.31 -7.65 15.26
CA CYS A 305 -1.03 -6.52 16.14
C CYS A 305 -2.15 -6.29 17.15
N THR A 306 -1.83 -5.53 18.22
CA THR A 306 -2.80 -5.11 19.23
C THR A 306 -3.84 -4.13 18.67
N SER A 307 -3.49 -3.38 17.62
CA SER A 307 -4.37 -2.51 16.85
C SER A 307 -4.01 -2.60 15.37
N SER A 308 -5.00 -2.55 14.49
CA SER A 308 -4.77 -2.66 13.04
C SER A 308 -4.54 -1.31 12.38
N GLN A 309 -3.95 -1.29 11.18
CA GLN A 309 -3.83 -0.08 10.38
C GLN A 309 -5.18 0.60 10.12
N TYR A 310 -6.26 -0.18 10.07
CA TYR A 310 -7.63 0.31 9.88
C TYR A 310 -8.17 0.92 11.17
N ALA A 311 -7.86 0.31 12.31
CA ALA A 311 -8.27 0.81 13.63
C ALA A 311 -7.63 2.18 13.91
N GLU A 312 -6.33 2.31 13.67
CA GLU A 312 -5.62 3.56 13.90
C GLU A 312 -6.01 4.66 12.90
N LEU A 313 -6.29 4.29 11.63
CA LEU A 313 -6.91 5.23 10.69
C LEU A 313 -8.28 5.70 11.18
N CYS A 314 -9.14 4.79 11.65
CA CYS A 314 -10.44 5.16 12.21
C CYS A 314 -10.30 6.00 13.49
N HIS A 315 -9.33 5.72 14.38
CA HIS A 315 -9.03 6.58 15.52
C HIS A 315 -8.72 8.01 15.06
N PHE A 316 -7.85 8.14 14.08
CA PHE A 316 -7.51 9.44 13.49
C PHE A 316 -8.74 10.17 12.91
N LEU A 317 -9.52 9.50 12.06
CA LEU A 317 -10.71 10.08 11.42
C LEU A 317 -11.79 10.49 12.43
N LEU A 318 -11.93 9.73 13.50
CA LEU A 318 -12.90 9.98 14.57
C LEU A 318 -12.40 10.98 15.64
N GLY A 319 -11.13 11.40 15.55
CA GLY A 319 -10.50 12.29 16.53
C GLY A 319 -10.25 11.62 17.88
N LYS A 320 -10.04 10.30 17.88
CA LYS A 320 -9.62 9.52 19.03
C LYS A 320 -8.10 9.52 19.16
N ALA A 321 -7.59 9.21 20.35
CA ALA A 321 -6.14 9.09 20.56
C ALA A 321 -5.57 7.89 19.76
N LEU A 322 -4.41 8.11 19.14
CA LEU A 322 -3.66 7.04 18.50
C LEU A 322 -2.99 6.15 19.57
N GLU A 323 -3.02 4.83 19.34
CA GLU A 323 -2.37 3.85 20.19
C GLU A 323 -1.15 3.25 19.47
N GLN A 324 -0.01 3.10 20.16
CA GLN A 324 1.15 2.47 19.56
C GLN A 324 0.89 0.98 19.40
N PRO A 325 0.84 0.45 18.17
CA PRO A 325 0.59 -0.97 17.94
C PRO A 325 1.80 -1.83 18.32
N GLU A 326 1.53 -2.97 18.93
CA GLU A 326 2.54 -3.98 19.25
C GLU A 326 2.26 -5.26 18.49
N LEU A 327 3.30 -5.97 18.06
CA LEU A 327 3.17 -7.28 17.45
C LEU A 327 2.76 -8.30 18.53
N VAL A 328 1.63 -8.95 18.33
CA VAL A 328 1.13 -9.98 19.28
C VAL A 328 1.95 -11.26 19.16
N ALA A 329 2.29 -11.65 17.93
CA ALA A 329 3.14 -12.81 17.65
C ALA A 329 3.71 -12.70 16.21
N PRO A 330 4.79 -13.42 15.87
CA PRO A 330 5.27 -13.50 14.50
C PRO A 330 4.14 -13.88 13.55
N THR A 331 4.04 -13.17 12.43
CA THR A 331 2.89 -13.24 11.54
C THR A 331 3.33 -13.28 10.08
N VAL A 332 2.66 -14.09 9.27
CA VAL A 332 2.83 -14.10 7.81
C VAL A 332 1.49 -13.79 7.16
N MET A 333 1.46 -12.77 6.32
CA MET A 333 0.33 -12.45 5.45
C MET A 333 0.64 -12.90 4.02
N LYS A 334 -0.30 -13.60 3.40
CA LYS A 334 -0.23 -14.02 1.98
C LYS A 334 -1.39 -13.45 1.19
N ASN A 335 -1.07 -12.81 0.07
CA ASN A 335 -2.07 -12.41 -0.91
C ASN A 335 -2.54 -13.61 -1.74
N ILE A 336 -3.84 -13.63 -2.00
CA ILE A 336 -4.49 -14.61 -2.89
C ILE A 336 -4.93 -13.87 -4.15
N LEU A 337 -4.34 -14.26 -5.26
CA LEU A 337 -4.66 -13.68 -6.56
C LEU A 337 -5.74 -14.52 -7.26
N GLY A 338 -6.34 -13.96 -8.31
CA GLY A 338 -7.45 -14.62 -9.00
C GLY A 338 -7.13 -16.02 -9.51
N GLN A 339 -5.91 -16.24 -10.00
CA GLN A 339 -5.48 -17.57 -10.47
C GLN A 339 -5.30 -18.58 -9.32
N ASP A 340 -5.13 -18.11 -8.06
CA ASP A 340 -4.85 -18.96 -6.91
C ASP A 340 -6.09 -19.22 -6.06
N LEU A 341 -7.21 -18.55 -6.35
CA LEU A 341 -8.40 -18.55 -5.51
C LEU A 341 -9.00 -19.95 -5.34
N GLU A 342 -9.10 -20.74 -6.42
CA GLU A 342 -9.67 -22.09 -6.35
C GLU A 342 -8.80 -23.07 -5.55
N SER A 343 -7.48 -22.99 -5.71
CA SER A 343 -6.54 -23.82 -4.94
C SER A 343 -6.55 -23.43 -3.46
N THR A 344 -6.72 -22.14 -3.17
CA THR A 344 -6.82 -21.62 -1.81
C THR A 344 -8.04 -22.17 -1.09
N TRP A 345 -9.21 -22.24 -1.76
CA TRP A 345 -10.41 -22.87 -1.16
C TRP A 345 -10.17 -24.31 -0.76
N LYS A 346 -9.51 -25.11 -1.59
CA LYS A 346 -9.17 -26.51 -1.26
C LYS A 346 -8.27 -26.61 -0.04
N ILE A 347 -7.34 -25.66 0.14
CA ILE A 347 -6.45 -25.61 1.31
C ILE A 347 -7.22 -25.25 2.56
N ILE A 348 -8.12 -24.27 2.47
CA ILE A 348 -8.99 -23.88 3.58
C ILE A 348 -9.87 -25.05 4.01
N ASP A 349 -10.51 -25.74 3.06
CA ASP A 349 -11.33 -26.91 3.33
C ASP A 349 -10.54 -28.06 3.97
N THR A 350 -9.29 -28.28 3.53
CA THR A 350 -8.41 -29.31 4.10
C THR A 350 -7.95 -28.92 5.51
N ALA A 351 -7.56 -27.67 5.72
CA ALA A 351 -7.19 -27.16 7.03
C ALA A 351 -8.36 -27.24 8.03
N HIS A 352 -9.57 -26.98 7.57
CA HIS A 352 -10.79 -27.20 8.33
C HIS A 352 -10.94 -28.67 8.75
N ALA A 353 -10.75 -29.60 7.86
CA ALA A 353 -10.93 -31.03 8.14
C ALA A 353 -9.89 -31.58 9.14
N GLU A 354 -8.66 -31.04 9.12
CA GLU A 354 -7.56 -31.52 9.97
C GLU A 354 -7.53 -30.90 11.39
N HIS A 355 -8.08 -29.68 11.58
CA HIS A 355 -7.91 -28.92 12.84
C HIS A 355 -9.22 -28.61 13.58
N TRP A 356 -10.39 -28.97 13.04
CA TRP A 356 -11.70 -28.64 13.62
C TRP A 356 -12.24 -29.70 14.57
N GLN A 357 -11.55 -29.89 15.69
CA GLN A 357 -12.14 -30.56 16.86
C GLN A 357 -12.58 -29.59 17.96
N ASN A 358 -12.56 -28.26 17.70
CA ASN A 358 -12.95 -27.26 18.70
C ASN A 358 -14.31 -26.62 18.34
N PRO A 359 -15.36 -26.81 19.13
CA PRO A 359 -16.73 -26.36 18.85
C PRO A 359 -16.96 -24.84 18.99
N ALA A 360 -15.94 -24.05 19.33
CA ALA A 360 -16.04 -22.59 19.44
C ALA A 360 -15.70 -21.82 18.15
N ALA A 361 -15.32 -22.53 17.08
CA ALA A 361 -14.99 -21.90 15.81
C ALA A 361 -16.25 -21.47 15.05
N VAL A 362 -16.30 -20.21 14.63
CA VAL A 362 -17.41 -19.64 13.87
C VAL A 362 -17.49 -20.30 12.48
N PRO A 363 -18.67 -20.75 12.02
CA PRO A 363 -18.81 -21.40 10.73
C PRO A 363 -18.49 -20.45 9.58
N VAL A 364 -17.69 -20.92 8.62
CA VAL A 364 -17.48 -20.25 7.33
C VAL A 364 -18.82 -20.14 6.62
N SER A 365 -19.39 -18.98 6.50
CA SER A 365 -20.53 -18.79 5.62
C SER A 365 -20.01 -18.75 4.18
N ASN A 366 -20.38 -19.75 3.38
CA ASN A 366 -20.20 -19.78 1.92
C ASN A 366 -21.08 -18.70 1.23
N SER A 367 -20.97 -17.45 1.67
CA SER A 367 -21.67 -16.38 0.98
C SER A 367 -20.77 -15.81 -0.11
N ALA A 368 -21.26 -15.81 -1.34
CA ALA A 368 -20.66 -15.13 -2.49
C ALA A 368 -20.56 -13.58 -2.30
N LYS A 369 -20.89 -13.10 -1.12
CA LYS A 369 -20.92 -11.68 -0.73
C LYS A 369 -19.87 -11.41 0.34
N GLY A 370 -18.59 -11.43 0.02
CA GLY A 370 -17.53 -11.08 0.97
C GLY A 370 -17.71 -11.73 2.36
N GLY A 371 -16.75 -12.47 2.84
CA GLY A 371 -16.87 -13.15 4.12
C GLY A 371 -15.51 -13.33 4.77
N LYS A 372 -15.48 -13.28 6.11
CA LYS A 372 -14.31 -13.63 6.91
C LYS A 372 -14.43 -15.08 7.32
N ALA A 373 -13.41 -15.86 7.03
CA ALA A 373 -13.27 -17.22 7.56
C ALA A 373 -12.16 -17.21 8.62
N TYR A 374 -12.50 -17.54 9.85
CA TYR A 374 -11.54 -17.59 10.94
C TYR A 374 -11.34 -19.02 11.41
N CYS A 375 -10.10 -19.40 11.65
CA CYS A 375 -9.72 -20.62 12.32
C CYS A 375 -8.68 -20.27 13.38
N GLY A 376 -9.12 -20.06 14.63
CA GLY A 376 -8.23 -19.75 15.75
C GLY A 376 -8.81 -18.70 16.72
N GLU A 377 -8.10 -18.52 17.84
CA GLU A 377 -8.31 -17.42 18.77
C GLU A 377 -7.48 -16.21 18.37
N ALA A 378 -7.83 -15.03 18.86
CA ALA A 378 -7.03 -13.81 18.61
C ALA A 378 -5.53 -14.06 18.91
N GLY A 379 -4.66 -13.76 17.93
CA GLY A 379 -3.23 -14.00 18.04
C GLY A 379 -2.76 -15.44 17.76
N ASN A 380 -3.67 -16.38 17.44
CA ASN A 380 -3.29 -17.74 17.12
C ASN A 380 -4.28 -18.38 16.14
N GLY A 381 -3.89 -18.50 14.88
CA GLY A 381 -4.73 -19.16 13.87
C GLY A 381 -4.43 -18.79 12.44
N VAL A 382 -5.34 -19.19 11.58
CA VAL A 382 -5.34 -18.85 10.14
C VAL A 382 -6.59 -18.03 9.86
N PHE A 383 -6.39 -16.82 9.36
CA PHE A 383 -7.46 -15.86 9.13
C PHE A 383 -7.55 -15.56 7.65
N VAL A 384 -8.73 -15.69 7.07
CA VAL A 384 -8.98 -15.49 5.64
C VAL A 384 -9.92 -14.31 5.44
N HIS A 385 -9.49 -13.34 4.65
CA HIS A 385 -10.25 -12.16 4.28
C HIS A 385 -10.55 -12.19 2.79
N ILE A 386 -11.82 -12.40 2.45
CA ILE A 386 -12.29 -12.43 1.06
C ILE A 386 -12.88 -11.08 0.73
N TYR A 387 -12.42 -10.48 -0.39
CA TYR A 387 -12.82 -9.11 -0.73
C TYR A 387 -14.18 -8.98 -1.41
N GLY A 388 -14.88 -10.10 -1.71
CA GLY A 388 -16.21 -10.07 -2.32
C GLY A 388 -16.26 -9.58 -3.76
N LYS A 389 -15.12 -9.56 -4.46
CA LYS A 389 -15.08 -9.16 -5.88
C LYS A 389 -15.76 -10.19 -6.75
N THR A 390 -16.70 -9.75 -7.60
CA THR A 390 -17.54 -10.62 -8.44
C THR A 390 -16.77 -11.32 -9.54
N GLU A 391 -15.71 -10.69 -10.06
CA GLU A 391 -14.92 -11.25 -11.16
C GLU A 391 -13.50 -11.59 -10.71
N SER A 392 -13.12 -12.86 -10.82
CA SER A 392 -11.74 -13.33 -10.61
C SER A 392 -10.96 -13.21 -11.92
N ARG A 393 -9.86 -12.45 -11.89
CA ARG A 393 -8.92 -12.30 -13.02
C ARG A 393 -7.51 -12.62 -12.56
N PRO A 394 -6.65 -13.15 -13.43
CA PRO A 394 -5.22 -13.29 -13.13
C PRO A 394 -4.62 -11.98 -12.61
N LYS A 395 -3.77 -12.08 -11.60
CA LYS A 395 -3.11 -10.94 -10.92
C LYS A 395 -4.02 -10.03 -10.08
N ARG A 396 -5.36 -10.15 -10.15
CA ARG A 396 -6.26 -9.38 -9.29
C ARG A 396 -6.22 -9.95 -7.88
N LYS A 397 -5.96 -9.10 -6.87
CA LYS A 397 -6.01 -9.47 -5.45
C LYS A 397 -7.46 -9.76 -5.06
N MET A 398 -7.76 -10.99 -4.70
CA MET A 398 -9.11 -11.50 -4.39
C MET A 398 -9.35 -11.69 -2.91
N ALA A 399 -8.28 -12.02 -2.17
CA ALA A 399 -8.30 -12.30 -0.75
C ALA A 399 -6.89 -12.13 -0.16
N HIS A 400 -6.78 -12.19 1.16
CA HIS A 400 -5.52 -12.47 1.83
C HIS A 400 -5.73 -13.47 2.97
N ILE A 401 -4.65 -14.11 3.36
CA ILE A 401 -4.61 -15.01 4.51
C ILE A 401 -3.53 -14.51 5.45
N THR A 402 -3.89 -14.42 6.74
CA THR A 402 -2.94 -14.13 7.82
C THR A 402 -2.75 -15.38 8.68
N TYR A 403 -1.50 -15.73 8.96
CA TYR A 403 -1.08 -16.83 9.81
C TYR A 403 -0.44 -16.29 11.09
N VAL A 404 -0.95 -16.67 12.26
CA VAL A 404 -0.47 -16.21 13.58
C VAL A 404 -0.53 -17.38 14.58
N PRO A 405 0.52 -17.72 15.34
CA PRO A 405 1.90 -17.32 15.11
C PRO A 405 2.51 -18.06 13.93
N MET A 406 3.30 -17.36 13.11
CA MET A 406 3.98 -17.97 11.98
C MET A 406 5.30 -17.26 11.71
N THR A 407 6.40 -17.98 11.76
CA THR A 407 7.72 -17.52 11.33
C THR A 407 7.93 -17.84 9.84
N GLN A 408 8.92 -17.20 9.21
CA GLN A 408 9.29 -17.51 7.83
C GLN A 408 9.65 -18.99 7.67
N GLU A 409 10.49 -19.52 8.55
CA GLU A 409 10.91 -20.93 8.54
C GLU A 409 9.71 -21.90 8.64
N SER A 410 8.79 -21.61 9.56
CA SER A 410 7.58 -22.42 9.73
C SER A 410 6.67 -22.35 8.52
N PHE A 411 6.55 -21.17 7.87
CA PHE A 411 5.76 -20.99 6.66
C PHE A 411 6.35 -21.79 5.51
N GLU A 412 7.63 -21.63 5.21
CA GLU A 412 8.34 -22.35 4.15
C GLU A 412 8.22 -23.87 4.33
N LYS A 413 8.43 -24.36 5.55
CA LYS A 413 8.39 -25.79 5.85
C LYS A 413 7.00 -26.42 5.75
N ASN A 414 5.97 -25.72 6.22
CA ASN A 414 4.65 -26.32 6.42
C ASN A 414 3.60 -25.87 5.38
N TRP A 415 3.76 -24.71 4.75
CA TRP A 415 2.71 -24.07 3.97
C TRP A 415 3.11 -23.72 2.54
N GLU A 416 4.37 -23.38 2.27
CA GLU A 416 4.79 -23.00 0.91
C GLU A 416 4.53 -24.11 -0.09
N SER A 417 4.78 -25.36 0.28
CA SER A 417 4.52 -26.53 -0.59
C SER A 417 3.03 -26.73 -0.91
N LYS A 418 2.11 -26.16 -0.11
CA LYS A 418 0.67 -26.24 -0.34
C LYS A 418 0.17 -25.16 -1.32
N PHE A 419 0.90 -24.05 -1.45
CA PHE A 419 0.56 -22.92 -2.31
C PHE A 419 1.35 -22.87 -3.63
N VAL A 420 2.45 -23.61 -3.75
CA VAL A 420 3.40 -23.60 -4.89
C VAL A 420 3.21 -24.83 -5.79
N LYS A 421 1.99 -25.28 -6.04
CA LYS A 421 1.75 -26.33 -7.03
C LYS A 421 1.07 -25.79 -8.25
#